data_2dff69ba30473ebbd152f5b305e900ea
#
_entry.id   2dff69ba30473ebbd152f5b305e900ea
#
_cell.length_a   1.000
_cell.length_b   1.000
_cell.length_c   1.000
_cell.angle_alpha   90.00
_cell.angle_beta   90.00
_cell.angle_gamma   90.00
#
_symmetry.space_group_name_H-M   'P 1'
#
loop_
_entity.id
_entity.type
_entity.pdbx_description
1 polymer ?
#
loop_
_entity_poly.entity_id
_entity_poly.type
_entity_poly.pdbx_seq_one_letter_code
_entity_poly.pdbx_strand_id
1 'polypeptide(L)'
;MALTEQDRQIIRALQEGLPLVSRPFRILAQALGMSEEVLIRAVKRFVDEGLIRRFGATVRHRDLGYVANAMVVWDAPDNQVEEAGRIMAGFEAVTHCYQRPRHPRWP
;
A
#
# COMPACT_ATOMS: atom_id res chain seq x y z
N MET A 1 -17.32 2.10 7.57
CA MET A 1 -16.82 1.42 8.79
C MET A 1 -16.56 2.45 9.89
N ALA A 2 -17.12 2.22 11.06
CA ALA A 2 -16.85 3.05 12.23
C ALA A 2 -15.60 2.51 12.94
N LEU A 3 -14.59 3.36 13.09
CA LEU A 3 -13.32 2.98 13.72
C LEU A 3 -13.35 3.33 15.21
N THR A 4 -13.00 2.37 16.04
CA THR A 4 -12.80 2.60 17.48
C THR A 4 -11.46 3.29 17.72
N GLU A 5 -11.25 3.82 18.93
CA GLU A 5 -9.94 4.38 19.28
C GLU A 5 -8.84 3.31 19.22
N GLN A 6 -9.15 2.08 19.63
CA GLN A 6 -8.22 0.96 19.50
C GLN A 6 -7.85 0.69 18.03
N ASP A 7 -8.84 0.73 17.13
CA ASP A 7 -8.59 0.56 15.69
C ASP A 7 -7.62 1.64 15.17
N ARG A 8 -7.81 2.88 15.59
CA ARG A 8 -6.94 3.98 15.19
C ARG A 8 -5.51 3.81 15.69
N GLN A 9 -5.35 3.33 16.91
CA GLN A 9 -4.03 3.02 17.47
C GLN A 9 -3.32 1.92 16.68
N ILE A 10 -4.05 0.87 16.33
CA ILE A 10 -3.53 -0.22 15.50
C ILE A 10 -3.09 0.30 14.14
N ILE A 11 -3.92 1.10 13.50
CA ILE A 11 -3.61 1.68 12.17
C ILE A 11 -2.37 2.55 12.23
N ARG A 12 -2.23 3.41 13.23
CA ARG A 12 -1.03 4.25 13.41
C ARG A 12 0.22 3.40 13.56
N ALA A 13 0.14 2.36 14.38
CA ALA A 13 1.28 1.45 14.59
C ALA A 13 1.66 0.70 13.31
N LEU A 14 0.68 0.25 12.53
CA LEU A 14 0.93 -0.44 11.26
C LEU A 14 1.56 0.49 10.20
N GLN A 15 1.23 1.78 10.22
CA GLN A 15 1.83 2.76 9.31
C GLN A 15 3.32 2.94 9.54
N GLU A 16 3.78 2.73 10.76
CA GLU A 16 5.20 2.76 11.08
C GLU A 16 5.94 1.48 10.66
N GLY A 17 5.20 0.44 10.29
CA GLY A 17 5.73 -0.83 9.86
C GLY A 17 5.79 -1.87 10.98
N LEU A 18 5.95 -3.13 10.57
CA LEU A 18 6.12 -4.24 11.48
C LEU A 18 7.61 -4.48 11.77
N PRO A 19 7.97 -4.86 13.00
CA PRO A 19 9.36 -5.23 13.31
C PRO A 19 9.76 -6.49 12.54
N LEU A 20 11.02 -6.55 12.09
CA LEU A 20 11.57 -7.71 11.40
C LEU A 20 12.04 -8.75 12.42
N VAL A 21 11.07 -9.44 13.00
CA VAL A 21 11.27 -10.49 14.00
C VAL A 21 10.42 -11.71 13.66
N SER A 22 10.63 -12.84 14.31
CA SER A 22 9.91 -14.08 14.00
C SER A 22 8.41 -14.01 14.29
N ARG A 23 7.98 -13.18 15.25
CA ARG A 23 6.56 -12.98 15.59
C ARG A 23 6.23 -11.49 15.70
N PRO A 24 6.14 -10.79 14.54
CA PRO A 24 5.99 -9.34 14.54
C PRO A 24 4.69 -8.86 15.17
N PHE A 25 3.58 -9.57 14.97
CA PHE A 25 2.31 -9.19 15.58
C PHE A 25 2.29 -9.35 17.08
N ARG A 26 3.02 -10.32 17.62
CA ARG A 26 3.16 -10.47 19.07
C ARG A 26 3.85 -9.26 19.69
N ILE A 27 4.95 -8.84 19.10
CA ILE A 27 5.71 -7.68 19.59
C ILE A 27 4.90 -6.41 19.49
N LEU A 28 4.22 -6.20 18.35
CA LEU A 28 3.36 -5.03 18.16
C LEU A 28 2.17 -5.03 19.14
N ALA A 29 1.55 -6.17 19.36
CA ALA A 29 0.44 -6.31 20.30
C ALA A 29 0.88 -5.99 21.74
N GLN A 30 2.05 -6.45 22.16
CA GLN A 30 2.62 -6.12 23.47
C GLN A 30 2.80 -4.62 23.64
N ALA A 31 3.32 -3.94 22.62
CA ALA A 31 3.49 -2.48 22.63
C ALA A 31 2.17 -1.73 22.72
N LEU A 32 1.11 -2.28 22.14
CA LEU A 32 -0.24 -1.69 22.17
C LEU A 32 -1.09 -2.13 23.37
N GLY A 33 -0.56 -2.99 24.24
CA GLY A 33 -1.27 -3.47 25.42
C GLY A 33 -2.44 -4.42 25.11
N MET A 34 -2.36 -5.19 24.04
CA MET A 34 -3.39 -6.16 23.65
C MET A 34 -2.79 -7.52 23.33
N SER A 35 -3.63 -8.54 23.18
CA SER A 35 -3.18 -9.86 22.79
C SER A 35 -2.87 -9.90 21.27
N GLU A 36 -1.96 -10.81 20.89
CA GLU A 36 -1.66 -11.05 19.47
C GLU A 36 -2.91 -11.43 18.68
N GLU A 37 -3.78 -12.25 19.25
CA GLU A 37 -5.01 -12.69 18.61
C GLU A 37 -5.98 -11.53 18.32
N VAL A 38 -6.11 -10.60 19.25
CA VAL A 38 -6.93 -9.40 19.07
C VAL A 38 -6.38 -8.54 17.95
N LEU A 39 -5.06 -8.35 17.91
CA LEU A 39 -4.41 -7.58 16.85
C LEU A 39 -4.59 -8.23 15.49
N ILE A 40 -4.32 -9.52 15.36
CA ILE A 40 -4.45 -10.24 14.09
C ILE A 40 -5.90 -10.21 13.59
N ARG A 41 -6.86 -10.39 14.47
CA ARG A 41 -8.27 -10.32 14.13
C ARG A 41 -8.67 -8.95 13.60
N ALA A 42 -8.17 -7.88 14.22
CA ALA A 42 -8.40 -6.51 13.74
C ALA A 42 -7.78 -6.27 12.36
N VAL A 43 -6.55 -6.73 12.13
CA VAL A 43 -5.88 -6.60 10.83
C VAL A 43 -6.63 -7.34 9.73
N LYS A 44 -7.08 -8.57 10.00
CA LYS A 44 -7.90 -9.33 9.05
C LYS A 44 -9.21 -8.60 8.71
N ARG A 45 -9.87 -8.05 9.71
CA ARG A 45 -11.07 -7.24 9.49
C ARG A 45 -10.79 -6.04 8.60
N PHE A 46 -9.69 -5.32 8.84
CA PHE A 46 -9.31 -4.17 8.02
C PHE A 46 -9.04 -4.56 6.56
N VAL A 47 -8.45 -5.72 6.33
CA VAL A 47 -8.25 -6.25 4.98
C VAL A 47 -9.59 -6.60 4.33
N ASP A 48 -10.44 -7.34 5.04
CA ASP A 48 -11.73 -7.81 4.52
C ASP A 48 -12.68 -6.65 4.20
N GLU A 49 -12.64 -5.58 4.99
CA GLU A 49 -13.47 -4.40 4.79
C GLU A 49 -12.84 -3.37 3.83
N GLY A 50 -11.68 -3.66 3.28
CA GLY A 50 -11.02 -2.82 2.29
C GLY A 50 -10.30 -1.60 2.85
N LEU A 51 -10.16 -1.47 4.17
CA LEU A 51 -9.40 -0.38 4.79
C LEU A 51 -7.90 -0.54 4.52
N ILE A 52 -7.41 -1.77 4.60
CA ILE A 52 -6.07 -2.13 4.14
C ILE A 52 -6.22 -2.70 2.73
N ARG A 53 -5.81 -1.93 1.72
CA ARG A 53 -5.89 -2.37 0.33
C ARG A 53 -4.79 -3.35 -0.03
N ARG A 54 -3.62 -3.18 0.58
CA ARG A 54 -2.44 -3.96 0.26
C ARG A 54 -1.62 -4.18 1.52
N PHE A 55 -1.32 -5.43 1.79
CA PHE A 55 -0.44 -5.83 2.88
C PHE A 55 0.73 -6.61 2.29
N GLY A 56 1.93 -6.10 2.43
CA GLY A 56 3.11 -6.72 1.84
C GLY A 56 4.38 -5.99 2.24
N ALA A 57 5.48 -6.47 1.72
CA ALA A 57 6.79 -5.87 1.96
C ALA A 57 7.20 -4.96 0.81
N THR A 58 7.78 -3.82 1.16
CA THR A 58 8.47 -2.96 0.20
C THR A 58 9.95 -3.27 0.27
N VAL A 59 10.54 -3.61 -0.87
CA VAL A 59 11.95 -3.95 -0.96
C VAL A 59 12.71 -2.92 -1.79
N ARG A 60 14.01 -2.79 -1.49
CA ARG A 60 14.88 -1.95 -2.31
C ARG A 60 15.19 -2.70 -3.61
N HIS A 61 14.60 -2.26 -4.70
CA HIS A 61 14.71 -2.93 -6.00
C HIS A 61 16.16 -3.03 -6.49
N ARG A 62 17.01 -2.05 -6.16
CA ARG A 62 18.43 -2.07 -6.55
C ARG A 62 19.20 -3.20 -5.88
N ASP A 63 18.85 -3.53 -4.64
CA ASP A 63 19.47 -4.63 -3.90
C ASP A 63 19.06 -5.99 -4.48
N LEU A 64 17.97 -6.04 -5.26
CA LEU A 64 17.48 -7.23 -5.97
C LEU A 64 18.02 -7.34 -7.41
N GLY A 65 18.91 -6.43 -7.83
CA GLY A 65 19.51 -6.46 -9.16
C GLY A 65 18.82 -5.58 -10.20
N TYR A 66 17.78 -4.85 -9.84
CA TYR A 66 17.17 -3.86 -10.74
C TYR A 66 18.05 -2.62 -10.82
N VAL A 67 18.57 -2.33 -12.00
CA VAL A 67 19.56 -1.26 -12.20
C VAL A 67 18.96 0.03 -12.76
N ALA A 68 17.71 -0.01 -13.23
CA ALA A 68 17.05 1.14 -13.83
C ALA A 68 15.59 1.27 -13.32
N ASN A 69 15.19 2.52 -13.10
CA ASN A 69 13.81 2.86 -12.77
C ASN A 69 13.50 4.20 -13.45
N ALA A 70 12.38 4.28 -14.14
CA ALA A 70 11.99 5.49 -14.86
C ALA A 70 10.53 5.84 -14.57
N MET A 71 10.25 7.13 -14.47
CA MET A 71 8.90 7.66 -14.43
C MET A 71 8.55 8.16 -15.82
N VAL A 72 7.48 7.62 -16.40
CA VAL A 72 7.01 7.98 -17.72
C VAL A 72 5.64 8.63 -17.60
N VAL A 73 5.45 9.75 -18.27
CA VAL A 73 4.20 10.51 -18.23
C VAL A 73 3.62 10.52 -19.64
N TRP A 74 2.34 10.22 -19.73
CA TRP A 74 1.59 10.18 -20.99
C TRP A 74 0.41 11.13 -20.93
N ASP A 75 0.14 11.80 -22.04
CA ASP A 75 -1.08 12.54 -22.21
C ASP A 75 -2.07 11.68 -23.00
N ALA A 76 -3.14 11.28 -22.35
CA ALA A 76 -4.19 10.49 -22.96
C ALA A 76 -5.49 11.31 -23.04
N PRO A 77 -6.27 11.18 -24.13
CA PRO A 77 -7.59 11.81 -24.20
C PRO A 77 -8.48 11.39 -23.03
N ASP A 78 -9.28 12.32 -22.51
CA ASP A 78 -10.09 12.08 -21.31
C ASP A 78 -11.01 10.87 -21.42
N ASN A 79 -11.55 10.60 -22.61
CA ASN A 79 -12.41 9.44 -22.86
C ASN A 79 -11.65 8.12 -23.00
N GLN A 80 -10.32 8.14 -22.98
CA GLN A 80 -9.46 6.95 -23.13
C GLN A 80 -8.51 6.76 -21.94
N VAL A 81 -8.46 7.70 -21.00
CA VAL A 81 -7.53 7.68 -19.86
C VAL A 81 -7.67 6.39 -19.04
N GLU A 82 -8.89 6.01 -18.72
CA GLU A 82 -9.15 4.85 -17.90
C GLU A 82 -8.69 3.55 -18.58
N GLU A 83 -9.03 3.39 -19.86
CA GLU A 83 -8.62 2.22 -20.65
C GLU A 83 -7.11 2.17 -20.85
N ALA A 84 -6.49 3.32 -21.17
CA ALA A 84 -5.06 3.42 -21.34
C ALA A 84 -4.32 3.05 -20.03
N GLY A 85 -4.80 3.54 -18.89
CA GLY A 85 -4.24 3.21 -17.58
C GLY A 85 -4.35 1.73 -17.28
N ARG A 86 -5.47 1.11 -17.57
CA ARG A 86 -5.68 -0.32 -17.38
C ARG A 86 -4.72 -1.15 -18.23
N ILE A 87 -4.51 -0.78 -19.49
CA ILE A 87 -3.57 -1.48 -20.37
C ILE A 87 -2.15 -1.33 -19.88
N MET A 88 -1.73 -0.09 -19.55
CA MET A 88 -0.37 0.16 -19.05
C MET A 88 -0.08 -0.55 -17.73
N ALA A 89 -1.03 -0.56 -16.82
CA ALA A 89 -0.88 -1.25 -15.53
C ALA A 89 -0.75 -2.77 -15.68
N GLY A 90 -1.17 -3.34 -16.81
CA GLY A 90 -1.07 -4.76 -17.11
C GLY A 90 0.33 -5.23 -17.46
N PHE A 91 1.27 -4.33 -17.73
CA PHE A 91 2.65 -4.72 -18.01
C PHE A 91 3.41 -5.03 -16.73
N GLU A 92 4.13 -6.13 -16.71
CA GLU A 92 4.90 -6.57 -15.54
C GLU A 92 5.93 -5.54 -15.08
N ALA A 93 6.54 -4.82 -16.00
CA ALA A 93 7.53 -3.80 -15.70
C ALA A 93 6.95 -2.53 -15.05
N VAL A 94 5.63 -2.35 -15.08
CA VAL A 94 4.95 -1.18 -14.51
C VAL A 94 4.56 -1.50 -13.06
N THR A 95 5.22 -0.84 -12.11
CA THR A 95 4.98 -1.04 -10.68
C THR A 95 3.91 -0.11 -10.12
N HIS A 96 3.80 1.09 -10.68
CA HIS A 96 2.82 2.10 -10.30
C HIS A 96 2.22 2.72 -11.55
N CYS A 97 0.91 2.87 -11.57
CA CYS A 97 0.21 3.54 -12.66
C CYS A 97 -1.01 4.26 -12.09
N TYR A 98 -1.05 5.59 -12.23
CA TYR A 98 -2.16 6.38 -11.73
C TYR A 98 -2.37 7.62 -12.59
N GLN A 99 -3.61 8.08 -12.61
CA GLN A 99 -3.99 9.32 -13.25
C GLN A 99 -3.62 10.51 -12.36
N ARG A 100 -3.05 11.54 -12.98
CA ARG A 100 -2.74 12.79 -12.32
C ARG A 100 -3.51 13.95 -12.93
N PRO A 101 -3.78 15.01 -12.18
CA PRO A 101 -4.33 16.24 -12.75
C PRO A 101 -3.39 16.80 -13.81
N ARG A 102 -4.00 17.39 -14.87
CA ARG A 102 -3.22 18.05 -15.92
C ARG A 102 -2.57 19.32 -15.40
N HIS A 103 -1.38 19.59 -15.87
CA HIS A 103 -0.65 20.82 -15.61
C HIS A 103 -0.67 21.68 -16.90
N PRO A 104 -0.72 23.03 -16.81
CA PRO A 104 -0.72 23.87 -18.01
C PRO A 104 0.43 23.67 -18.97
N ARG A 105 1.59 23.26 -18.46
CA ARG A 105 2.78 22.94 -19.28
C ARG A 105 2.85 21.49 -19.73
N TRP A 106 2.15 20.60 -19.02
CA TRP A 106 2.21 19.16 -19.23
C TRP A 106 0.77 18.62 -19.23
N PRO A 107 0.04 18.82 -20.31
CA PRO A 107 -1.35 18.38 -20.42
C PRO A 107 -1.51 16.86 -20.38
#